data_ddd374893cfc88ec59fbc40e756e2698
#
_entry.id   ddd374893cfc88ec59fbc40e756e2698
#
_cell.length_a   1.000
_cell.length_b   1.000
_cell.length_c   1.000
_cell.angle_alpha   90.00
_cell.angle_beta   90.00
_cell.angle_gamma   90.00
#
_symmetry.space_group_name_H-M   'P 1'
#
loop_
_entity.id
_entity.type
_entity.pdbx_description
1 polymer ?
#
loop_
_entity_poly.entity_id
_entity_poly.type
_entity_poly.pdbx_seq_one_letter_code
_entity_poly.pdbx_strand_id
1 'polypeptide(L)'
;MSETHSPTFRRAVVALAGGPGDERIVRLVSELARPTHGEVVAVHVVEIGWSLPLDADIAGRSEEIQRILDAAETVAEGSKTRLEAVLLQARDVGAALVDETTERDADLLVLGLPYRKRFGGDFAIGRTIPYVLKNAPCTVWVVREPIPEGES
;
A
#
# COMPACT_ATOMS: atom_id res chain seq x y z
N MET A 1 22.66 -6.96 29.24
CA MET A 1 21.29 -7.39 28.97
C MET A 1 20.96 -7.13 27.52
N SER A 2 20.72 -8.15 26.79
CA SER A 2 20.30 -7.96 25.41
C SER A 2 18.83 -7.57 25.41
N GLU A 3 18.56 -6.39 24.94
CA GLU A 3 17.18 -5.98 24.71
C GLU A 3 16.68 -6.71 23.47
N THR A 4 15.69 -7.56 23.66
CA THR A 4 15.00 -8.15 22.53
C THR A 4 13.94 -7.15 22.11
N HIS A 5 14.21 -6.43 21.03
CA HIS A 5 13.20 -5.56 20.47
C HIS A 5 12.16 -6.43 19.77
N SER A 6 10.91 -6.34 20.24
CA SER A 6 9.81 -6.92 19.48
C SER A 6 9.75 -6.21 18.13
N PRO A 7 9.57 -6.94 17.04
CA PRO A 7 9.41 -6.27 15.75
C PRO A 7 8.17 -5.38 15.76
N THR A 8 8.27 -4.25 15.07
CA THR A 8 7.11 -3.36 14.86
C THR A 8 6.03 -4.13 14.12
N PHE A 9 6.43 -4.98 13.20
CA PHE A 9 5.57 -5.92 12.50
C PHE A 9 6.43 -7.08 11.99
N ARG A 10 5.81 -8.22 11.75
CA ARG A 10 6.50 -9.35 11.11
C ARG A 10 6.26 -9.38 9.61
N ARG A 11 5.06 -9.06 9.20
CA ARG A 11 4.68 -9.02 7.78
C ARG A 11 3.73 -7.86 7.54
N ALA A 12 4.14 -6.93 6.70
CA ALA A 12 3.33 -5.78 6.34
C ALA A 12 2.85 -5.90 4.90
N VAL A 13 1.60 -5.56 4.67
CA VAL A 13 1.07 -5.33 3.32
C VAL A 13 1.03 -3.83 3.11
N VAL A 14 1.62 -3.36 2.02
CA VAL A 14 1.64 -1.95 1.65
C VAL A 14 0.82 -1.76 0.39
N ALA A 15 -0.17 -0.89 0.43
CA ALA A 15 -0.98 -0.58 -0.74
C ALA A 15 -0.25 0.42 -1.63
N LEU A 16 -0.01 0.05 -2.88
CA LEU A 16 0.58 0.93 -3.88
C LEU A 16 -0.52 1.60 -4.67
N ALA A 17 -0.59 2.92 -4.59
CA ALA A 17 -1.61 3.69 -5.31
C ALA A 17 -1.21 4.02 -6.75
N GLY A 18 0.07 3.91 -7.07
CA GLY A 18 0.59 4.24 -8.39
C GLY A 18 1.04 5.69 -8.52
N GLY A 19 1.01 6.44 -7.43
CA GLY A 19 1.43 7.84 -7.41
C GLY A 19 2.78 8.05 -6.74
N PRO A 20 3.23 9.32 -6.66
CA PRO A 20 4.55 9.64 -6.11
C PRO A 20 4.70 9.34 -4.62
N GLY A 21 3.59 9.22 -3.89
CA GLY A 21 3.64 8.88 -2.46
C GLY A 21 4.07 7.46 -2.17
N ASP A 22 3.99 6.56 -3.14
CA ASP A 22 4.36 5.15 -2.97
C ASP A 22 5.81 5.00 -2.51
N GLU A 23 6.72 5.75 -3.12
CA GLU A 23 8.15 5.66 -2.77
C GLU A 23 8.40 5.97 -1.30
N ARG A 24 7.77 7.02 -0.80
CA ARG A 24 7.91 7.42 0.61
C ARG A 24 7.43 6.33 1.55
N ILE A 25 6.28 5.76 1.25
CA ILE A 25 5.67 4.74 2.10
C ILE A 25 6.48 3.45 2.08
N VAL A 26 6.90 3.01 0.89
CA VAL A 26 7.72 1.81 0.77
C VAL A 26 9.05 1.99 1.51
N ARG A 27 9.67 3.16 1.39
CA ARG A 27 10.91 3.45 2.11
C ARG A 27 10.71 3.40 3.63
N LEU A 28 9.65 4.05 4.12
CA LEU A 28 9.34 4.05 5.55
C LEU A 28 9.16 2.62 6.08
N VAL A 29 8.33 1.83 5.42
CA VAL A 29 8.04 0.46 5.87
C VAL A 29 9.28 -0.41 5.75
N SER A 30 10.05 -0.27 4.67
CA SER A 30 11.27 -1.04 4.46
C SER A 30 12.32 -0.75 5.53
N GLU A 31 12.50 0.52 5.88
CA GLU A 31 13.44 0.90 6.94
C GLU A 31 13.03 0.34 8.30
N LEU A 32 11.73 0.34 8.58
CA LEU A 32 11.22 -0.23 9.83
C LEU A 32 11.32 -1.76 9.85
N ALA A 33 11.23 -2.42 8.71
CA ALA A 33 11.35 -3.87 8.61
C ALA A 33 12.78 -4.36 8.78
N ARG A 34 13.76 -3.58 8.34
CA ARG A 34 15.16 -4.01 8.24
C ARG A 34 15.75 -4.56 9.54
N PRO A 35 15.61 -3.89 10.70
CA PRO A 35 16.25 -4.38 11.93
C PRO A 35 15.80 -5.76 12.39
N THR A 36 14.59 -6.17 12.07
CA THR A 36 14.00 -7.44 12.51
C THR A 36 13.75 -8.39 11.35
N HIS A 37 14.23 -8.06 10.16
CA HIS A 37 13.99 -8.84 8.94
C HIS A 37 12.50 -9.06 8.66
N GLY A 38 11.68 -8.04 8.94
CA GLY A 38 10.26 -8.09 8.63
C GLY A 38 10.01 -8.25 7.14
N GLU A 39 8.94 -8.92 6.78
CA GLU A 39 8.55 -9.11 5.38
C GLU A 39 7.65 -7.97 4.94
N VAL A 40 7.85 -7.51 3.70
CA VAL A 40 7.03 -6.46 3.10
C VAL A 40 6.43 -6.99 1.81
N VAL A 41 5.12 -6.92 1.69
CA VAL A 41 4.38 -7.27 0.48
C VAL A 41 3.72 -6.00 -0.03
N ALA A 42 4.17 -5.51 -1.18
CA ALA A 42 3.60 -4.31 -1.80
C ALA A 42 2.58 -4.73 -2.85
N VAL A 43 1.35 -4.26 -2.71
CA VAL A 43 0.23 -4.70 -3.52
C VAL A 43 -0.35 -3.53 -4.31
N HIS A 44 -0.41 -3.68 -5.61
CA HIS A 44 -1.15 -2.75 -6.47
C HIS A 44 -2.43 -3.44 -6.94
N VAL A 45 -3.57 -2.83 -6.65
CA VAL A 45 -4.88 -3.37 -7.03
C VAL A 45 -5.42 -2.59 -8.22
N VAL A 46 -5.71 -3.32 -9.30
CA VAL A 46 -6.39 -2.76 -10.46
C VAL A 46 -7.88 -3.06 -10.30
N GLU A 47 -8.69 -2.01 -10.20
CA GLU A 47 -10.12 -2.15 -10.07
C GLU A 47 -10.74 -2.49 -11.42
N ILE A 48 -11.46 -3.60 -11.48
CA ILE A 48 -12.13 -4.08 -12.69
C ILE A 48 -13.61 -3.78 -12.59
N GLY A 49 -14.16 -3.05 -13.57
CA GLY A 49 -15.57 -2.75 -13.62
C GLY A 49 -16.44 -4.00 -13.70
N TRP A 50 -17.66 -3.91 -13.19
CA TRP A 50 -18.60 -5.05 -13.14
C TRP A 50 -18.99 -5.56 -14.51
N SER A 51 -18.84 -4.75 -15.57
CA SER A 51 -19.13 -5.16 -16.95
C SER A 51 -18.05 -6.05 -17.55
N LEU A 52 -16.91 -6.21 -16.88
CA LEU A 52 -15.77 -6.99 -17.38
C LEU A 52 -15.50 -8.19 -16.47
N PRO A 53 -14.94 -9.29 -17.02
CA PRO A 53 -14.48 -10.41 -16.17
C PRO A 53 -13.31 -9.96 -15.28
N LEU A 54 -13.13 -10.62 -14.12
CA LEU A 54 -12.03 -10.29 -13.21
C LEU A 54 -10.66 -10.48 -13.83
N ASP A 55 -10.54 -11.39 -14.79
CA ASP A 55 -9.30 -11.64 -15.51
C ASP A 55 -9.20 -10.83 -16.81
N ALA A 56 -9.97 -9.75 -16.92
CA ALA A 56 -9.94 -8.90 -18.11
C ALA A 56 -8.52 -8.46 -18.44
N ASP A 57 -8.27 -8.38 -19.75
CA ASP A 57 -6.96 -7.96 -20.25
C ASP A 57 -6.71 -6.49 -19.91
N ILE A 58 -5.62 -6.24 -19.18
CA ILE A 58 -5.16 -4.90 -18.83
C ILE A 58 -3.95 -4.49 -19.67
N ALA A 59 -3.78 -5.08 -20.85
CA ALA A 59 -2.59 -4.92 -21.69
C ALA A 59 -2.23 -3.45 -21.97
N GLY A 60 -3.20 -2.59 -22.13
CA GLY A 60 -2.96 -1.15 -22.34
C GLY A 60 -2.34 -0.45 -21.16
N ARG A 61 -2.28 -1.08 -19.99
CA ARG A 61 -1.76 -0.51 -18.76
C ARG A 61 -0.59 -1.31 -18.19
N SER A 62 -0.18 -2.38 -18.87
CA SER A 62 0.81 -3.31 -18.31
C SER A 62 2.17 -2.65 -18.06
N GLU A 63 2.61 -1.73 -18.90
CA GLU A 63 3.87 -1.02 -18.68
C GLU A 63 3.80 -0.11 -17.45
N GLU A 64 2.69 0.59 -17.28
CA GLU A 64 2.47 1.45 -16.13
C GLU A 64 2.46 0.63 -14.84
N ILE A 65 1.74 -0.49 -14.83
CA ILE A 65 1.66 -1.38 -13.68
C ILE A 65 3.03 -1.94 -13.35
N GLN A 66 3.79 -2.37 -14.35
CA GLN A 66 5.13 -2.91 -14.12
C GLN A 66 6.06 -1.85 -13.51
N ARG A 67 5.96 -0.59 -13.95
CA ARG A 67 6.73 0.50 -13.35
C ARG A 67 6.39 0.70 -11.88
N ILE A 68 5.11 0.59 -11.53
CA ILE A 68 4.67 0.73 -10.12
C ILE A 68 5.31 -0.36 -9.27
N LEU A 69 5.27 -1.60 -9.74
CA LEU A 69 5.82 -2.74 -9.01
C LEU A 69 7.35 -2.65 -8.92
N ASP A 70 8.01 -2.35 -10.02
CA ASP A 70 9.48 -2.24 -10.09
C ASP A 70 10.00 -1.11 -9.20
N ALA A 71 9.29 0.01 -9.16
CA ALA A 71 9.68 1.14 -8.31
C ALA A 71 9.67 0.75 -6.83
N ALA A 72 8.68 -0.01 -6.40
CA ALA A 72 8.61 -0.50 -5.02
C ALA A 72 9.80 -1.42 -4.70
N GLU A 73 10.09 -2.35 -5.59
CA GLU A 73 11.23 -3.25 -5.43
C GLU A 73 12.56 -2.51 -5.35
N THR A 74 12.74 -1.49 -6.19
CA THR A 74 13.96 -0.67 -6.22
C THR A 74 14.15 0.08 -4.89
N VAL A 75 13.09 0.65 -4.36
CA VAL A 75 13.15 1.36 -3.07
C VAL A 75 13.53 0.41 -1.95
N ALA A 76 12.93 -0.78 -1.92
CA ALA A 76 13.22 -1.78 -0.89
C ALA A 76 14.66 -2.28 -0.98
N GLU A 77 15.19 -2.48 -2.18
CA GLU A 77 16.59 -2.84 -2.38
C GLU A 77 17.54 -1.79 -1.81
N GLY A 78 17.24 -0.52 -2.04
CA GLY A 78 18.01 0.58 -1.47
C GLY A 78 18.00 0.59 0.05
N SER A 79 16.95 0.10 0.67
CA SER A 79 16.81 -0.03 2.13
C SER A 79 17.24 -1.41 2.64
N LYS A 80 17.78 -2.26 1.77
CA LYS A 80 18.24 -3.62 2.10
C LYS A 80 17.14 -4.46 2.74
N THR A 81 15.92 -4.34 2.23
CA THR A 81 14.74 -5.05 2.72
C THR A 81 14.19 -5.93 1.61
N ARG A 82 13.75 -7.12 1.97
CA ARG A 82 13.09 -8.02 1.03
C ARG A 82 11.65 -7.58 0.85
N LEU A 83 11.27 -7.34 -0.40
CA LEU A 83 9.91 -6.94 -0.74
C LEU A 83 9.39 -7.79 -1.88
N GLU A 84 8.17 -8.29 -1.75
CA GLU A 84 7.45 -8.93 -2.84
C GLU A 84 6.43 -7.94 -3.39
N ALA A 85 6.47 -7.69 -4.69
CA ALA A 85 5.51 -6.81 -5.36
C ALA A 85 4.46 -7.66 -6.05
N VAL A 86 3.19 -7.35 -5.82
CA VAL A 86 2.05 -8.16 -6.25
C VAL A 86 1.02 -7.29 -6.96
N LEU A 87 0.52 -7.80 -8.07
CA LEU A 87 -0.61 -7.21 -8.79
C LEU A 87 -1.88 -8.00 -8.49
N LEU A 88 -2.94 -7.31 -8.14
CA LEU A 88 -4.27 -7.92 -7.99
C LEU A 88 -5.26 -7.22 -8.90
N GLN A 89 -6.19 -7.99 -9.43
CA GLN A 89 -7.37 -7.47 -10.13
C GLN A 89 -8.59 -7.77 -9.28
N ALA A 90 -9.40 -6.75 -9.00
CA ALA A 90 -10.53 -6.90 -8.08
C ALA A 90 -11.65 -5.92 -8.40
N ARG A 91 -12.82 -6.19 -7.87
CA ARG A 91 -13.99 -5.29 -8.01
C ARG A 91 -13.89 -4.09 -7.09
N ASP A 92 -13.25 -4.25 -5.93
CA ASP A 92 -13.15 -3.23 -4.91
C ASP A 92 -11.76 -3.27 -4.30
N VAL A 93 -11.08 -2.13 -4.28
CA VAL A 93 -9.70 -2.03 -3.81
C VAL A 93 -9.60 -2.34 -2.32
N GLY A 94 -10.48 -1.76 -1.51
CA GLY A 94 -10.46 -1.97 -0.06
C GLY A 94 -10.66 -3.42 0.33
N ALA A 95 -11.64 -4.06 -0.28
CA ALA A 95 -11.92 -5.48 -0.01
C ALA A 95 -10.75 -6.36 -0.42
N ALA A 96 -10.12 -6.08 -1.56
CA ALA A 96 -8.95 -6.83 -2.02
C ALA A 96 -7.78 -6.70 -1.05
N LEU A 97 -7.54 -5.51 -0.52
CA LEU A 97 -6.47 -5.28 0.45
C LEU A 97 -6.71 -6.01 1.76
N VAL A 98 -7.95 -5.98 2.27
CA VAL A 98 -8.31 -6.71 3.48
C VAL A 98 -8.14 -8.21 3.28
N ASP A 99 -8.62 -8.74 2.16
CA ASP A 99 -8.47 -10.16 1.84
C ASP A 99 -7.01 -10.57 1.76
N GLU A 100 -6.17 -9.73 1.17
CA GLU A 100 -4.75 -10.02 1.03
C GLU A 100 -4.05 -10.06 2.39
N THR A 101 -4.38 -9.16 3.31
CA THR A 101 -3.82 -9.19 4.65
C THR A 101 -4.20 -10.48 5.38
N THR A 102 -5.42 -10.94 5.18
CA THR A 102 -5.90 -12.18 5.80
C THR A 102 -5.18 -13.39 5.20
N GLU A 103 -5.11 -13.48 3.89
CA GLU A 103 -4.46 -14.59 3.20
C GLU A 103 -2.98 -14.70 3.51
N ARG A 104 -2.33 -13.56 3.66
CA ARG A 104 -0.89 -13.50 3.95
C ARG A 104 -0.56 -13.57 5.44
N ASP A 105 -1.57 -13.61 6.28
CA ASP A 105 -1.38 -13.57 7.73
C ASP A 105 -0.52 -12.36 8.12
N ALA A 106 -0.81 -11.21 7.53
CA ALA A 106 -0.09 -9.98 7.80
C ALA A 106 -0.56 -9.35 9.10
N ASP A 107 0.36 -8.76 9.84
CA ASP A 107 0.04 -8.08 11.09
C ASP A 107 -0.01 -6.55 10.95
N LEU A 108 0.23 -6.04 9.73
CA LEU A 108 0.16 -4.62 9.44
C LEU A 108 -0.31 -4.38 8.01
N LEU A 109 -1.22 -3.45 7.84
CA LEU A 109 -1.62 -2.94 6.52
C LEU A 109 -1.35 -1.44 6.48
N VAL A 110 -0.58 -0.98 5.50
CA VAL A 110 -0.19 0.41 5.36
C VAL A 110 -0.80 1.01 4.11
N LEU A 111 -1.48 2.12 4.28
CA LEU A 111 -2.13 2.86 3.19
C LEU A 111 -1.60 4.27 3.14
N GLY A 112 -1.35 4.75 1.94
CA GLY A 112 -1.06 6.15 1.73
C GLY A 112 -2.34 6.96 1.56
N LEU A 113 -2.30 8.19 1.98
CA LEU A 113 -3.39 9.13 1.80
C LEU A 113 -2.83 10.44 1.27
N PRO A 114 -2.96 10.71 -0.04
CA PRO A 114 -2.53 11.98 -0.58
C PRO A 114 -3.37 13.12 0.01
N TYR A 115 -2.74 14.26 0.19
CA TYR A 115 -3.47 15.43 0.65
C TYR A 115 -4.22 16.03 -0.54
N ARG A 116 -5.53 15.82 -0.57
CA ARG A 116 -6.41 16.32 -1.62
C ARG A 116 -7.58 17.05 -0.99
N LYS A 117 -7.95 18.16 -1.58
CA LYS A 117 -9.16 18.89 -1.20
C LYS A 117 -10.27 18.58 -2.18
N ARG A 118 -11.48 18.41 -1.66
CA ARG A 118 -12.66 18.33 -2.49
C ARG A 118 -12.95 19.70 -3.09
N PHE A 119 -13.75 19.71 -4.15
CA PHE A 119 -14.34 20.94 -4.65
C PHE A 119 -15.07 21.62 -3.49
N GLY A 120 -14.70 22.85 -3.16
CA GLY A 120 -15.22 23.58 -2.01
C GLY A 120 -14.27 23.58 -0.80
N GLY A 121 -13.11 22.90 -0.86
CA GLY A 121 -12.06 23.03 0.13
C GLY A 121 -11.98 21.95 1.21
N ASP A 122 -12.92 20.99 1.23
CA ASP A 122 -12.89 19.91 2.22
C ASP A 122 -11.85 18.86 1.87
N PHE A 123 -11.18 18.31 2.90
CA PHE A 123 -10.22 17.23 2.73
C PHE A 123 -10.92 15.95 2.26
N ALA A 124 -10.42 15.36 1.16
CA ALA A 124 -11.02 14.16 0.58
C ALA A 124 -10.29 12.90 1.02
N ILE A 125 -11.01 11.94 1.58
CA ILE A 125 -10.47 10.66 2.03
C ILE A 125 -10.80 9.53 1.04
N GLY A 126 -11.91 9.62 0.34
CA GLY A 126 -12.37 8.55 -0.54
C GLY A 126 -13.04 7.41 0.23
N ARG A 127 -13.16 6.25 -0.39
CA ARG A 127 -13.90 5.11 0.21
C ARG A 127 -13.00 3.95 0.66
N THR A 128 -11.80 3.83 0.14
CA THR A 128 -10.92 2.70 0.46
C THR A 128 -10.47 2.72 1.92
N ILE A 129 -10.01 3.87 2.41
CA ILE A 129 -9.49 3.99 3.77
C ILE A 129 -10.57 3.71 4.81
N PRO A 130 -11.78 4.33 4.73
CA PRO A 130 -12.83 4.00 5.69
C PRO A 130 -13.20 2.52 5.70
N TYR A 131 -13.25 1.88 4.52
CA TYR A 131 -13.53 0.45 4.44
C TYR A 131 -12.46 -0.38 5.15
N VAL A 132 -11.20 -0.08 4.88
CA VAL A 132 -10.07 -0.79 5.50
C VAL A 132 -10.06 -0.60 7.00
N LEU A 133 -10.25 0.61 7.48
CA LEU A 133 -10.26 0.90 8.91
C LEU A 133 -11.37 0.14 9.64
N LYS A 134 -12.48 -0.10 8.96
CA LYS A 134 -13.60 -0.84 9.53
C LYS A 134 -13.40 -2.36 9.49
N ASN A 135 -12.73 -2.87 8.48
CA ASN A 135 -12.75 -4.30 8.17
C ASN A 135 -11.41 -5.03 8.29
N ALA A 136 -10.29 -4.34 8.33
CA ALA A 136 -8.98 -5.00 8.39
C ALA A 136 -8.81 -5.73 9.72
N PRO A 137 -8.35 -7.01 9.71
CA PRO A 137 -8.19 -7.78 10.94
C PRO A 137 -6.89 -7.46 11.68
N CYS A 138 -6.04 -6.63 11.14
CA CYS A 138 -4.73 -6.31 11.68
C CYS A 138 -4.58 -4.82 11.96
N THR A 139 -3.43 -4.42 12.49
CA THR A 139 -3.10 -3.00 12.67
C THR A 139 -3.08 -2.31 11.31
N VAL A 140 -3.62 -1.11 11.25
CA VAL A 140 -3.65 -0.29 10.03
C VAL A 140 -2.93 1.03 10.29
N TRP A 141 -1.98 1.35 9.41
CA TRP A 141 -1.37 2.68 9.38
C TRP A 141 -1.86 3.42 8.16
N VAL A 142 -2.29 4.66 8.37
CA VAL A 142 -2.62 5.56 7.27
C VAL A 142 -1.55 6.66 7.27
N VAL A 143 -0.81 6.74 6.19
CA VAL A 143 0.26 7.72 6.04
C VAL A 143 -0.24 8.82 5.12
N ARG A 144 -0.70 9.93 5.71
CA ARG A 144 -1.13 11.08 4.94
C ARG A 144 0.10 11.88 4.51
N GLU A 145 0.16 12.20 3.24
CA GLU A 145 1.24 13.01 2.71
C GLU A 145 1.21 14.41 3.35
N PRO A 146 2.39 15.05 3.47
CA PRO A 146 2.41 16.41 4.00
C PRO A 146 1.61 17.36 3.11
N ILE A 147 1.09 18.41 3.71
CA ILE A 147 0.37 19.44 2.97
C ILE A 147 1.37 20.11 2.03
N PRO A 148 1.06 20.20 0.72
CA PRO A 148 1.98 20.84 -0.21
C PRO A 148 2.23 22.31 0.15
N GLU A 149 3.46 22.77 -0.09
CA GLU A 149 3.80 24.17 0.12
C GLU A 149 2.91 25.09 -0.73
N GLY A 150 2.42 26.16 -0.13
CA GLY A 150 1.54 27.11 -0.81
C GLY A 150 0.07 26.74 -0.75
N GLU A 151 -0.28 25.58 -0.19
CA GLU A 151 -1.66 25.19 0.04
C GLU A 151 -1.96 25.26 1.53
N SER A 152 -2.99 25.98 1.88
CA SER A 152 -3.41 26.12 3.26
C SER A 152 -4.86 25.70 3.42
#